data_9762496a2e9084ddef2bfc33ef5fdc0e
#
_entry.id   9762496a2e9084ddef2bfc33ef5fdc0e
#
_cell.length_a   1.000
_cell.length_b   1.000
_cell.length_c   1.000
_cell.angle_alpha   90.00
_cell.angle_beta   90.00
_cell.angle_gamma   90.00
#
_symmetry.space_group_name_H-M   'P 1'
#
loop_
_entity.id
_entity.type
_entity.pdbx_description
1 polymer ?
#
loop_
_entity_poly.entity_id
_entity_poly.type
_entity_poly.pdbx_seq_one_letter_code
_entity_poly.pdbx_strand_id
1 'polypeptide(L)'
;MKTAVFLYNPESGKGKIARNVGCISTIFQAYGYDVTPQRIDFTANPFDGNETIDLMVVAGGDGTVNYAVNAMKRKGLDIPIGVIPAGTANDLSLIHI
;
A
#
# COMPACT_ATOMS: atom_id res chain seq x y z
N MET A 1 -10.12 -10.33 12.21
CA MET A 1 -8.86 -9.76 11.68
C MET A 1 -9.21 -8.74 10.63
N LYS A 2 -8.57 -7.58 10.65
CA LYS A 2 -8.79 -6.54 9.65
C LYS A 2 -8.03 -6.86 8.37
N THR A 3 -8.59 -6.47 7.23
CA THR A 3 -7.97 -6.71 5.93
C THR A 3 -7.28 -5.45 5.42
N ALA A 4 -6.11 -5.63 4.84
CA ALA A 4 -5.35 -4.55 4.24
C ALA A 4 -4.75 -4.99 2.90
N VAL A 5 -4.65 -4.06 1.97
CA VAL A 5 -3.90 -4.26 0.74
C VAL A 5 -2.65 -3.39 0.83
N PHE A 6 -1.51 -3.99 0.53
CA PHE A 6 -0.24 -3.27 0.44
C PHE A 6 0.05 -3.03 -1.04
N LEU A 7 -0.32 -1.83 -1.50
CA LEU A 7 -0.12 -1.41 -2.88
C LEU A 7 1.27 -0.79 -3.02
N TYR A 8 2.09 -1.33 -3.89
CA TYR A 8 3.46 -0.84 -4.03
C TYR A 8 3.84 -0.71 -5.51
N ASN A 9 4.70 0.27 -5.77
CA ASN A 9 5.33 0.41 -7.07
C ASN A 9 6.71 -0.27 -7.00
N PRO A 10 6.92 -1.37 -7.77
CA PRO A 10 8.16 -2.13 -7.67
C PRO A 10 9.41 -1.34 -8.08
N GLU A 11 9.24 -0.23 -8.80
CA GLU A 11 10.36 0.61 -9.22
C GLU A 11 10.67 1.72 -8.22
N SER A 12 9.78 1.99 -7.27
CA SER A 12 9.97 3.04 -6.28
C SER A 12 11.17 2.74 -5.36
N GLY A 13 11.90 3.80 -5.00
CA GLY A 13 13.04 3.64 -4.11
C GLY A 13 14.13 2.75 -4.67
N LYS A 14 14.32 2.75 -5.99
CA LYS A 14 15.29 1.88 -6.68
C LYS A 14 15.05 0.39 -6.41
N GLY A 15 13.78 0.01 -6.31
CA GLY A 15 13.38 -1.37 -6.05
C GLY A 15 13.45 -1.80 -4.59
N LYS A 16 13.77 -0.90 -3.68
CA LYS A 16 13.89 -1.25 -2.25
C LYS A 16 12.57 -1.71 -1.64
N ILE A 17 11.47 -1.08 -2.04
CA ILE A 17 10.15 -1.49 -1.56
C ILE A 17 9.85 -2.91 -1.99
N ALA A 18 10.08 -3.23 -3.26
CA ALA A 18 9.83 -4.58 -3.77
C ALA A 18 10.65 -5.64 -3.03
N ARG A 19 11.89 -5.31 -2.67
CA ARG A 19 12.76 -6.25 -1.93
C ARG A 19 12.33 -6.43 -0.48
N ASN A 20 11.54 -5.50 0.07
CA ASN A 20 11.15 -5.51 1.49
C ASN A 20 9.66 -5.81 1.70
N VAL A 21 8.94 -6.24 0.65
CA VAL A 21 7.51 -6.51 0.74
C VAL A 21 7.19 -7.52 1.83
N GLY A 22 7.96 -8.59 1.94
CA GLY A 22 7.74 -9.61 2.97
C GLY A 22 7.91 -9.06 4.38
N CYS A 23 8.94 -8.25 4.61
CA CYS A 23 9.19 -7.64 5.92
C CYS A 23 8.09 -6.65 6.30
N ILE A 24 7.66 -5.83 5.34
CA ILE A 24 6.62 -4.83 5.57
C ILE A 24 5.29 -5.53 5.87
N SER A 25 4.95 -6.57 5.10
CA SER A 25 3.74 -7.35 5.35
C SER A 25 3.74 -7.97 6.74
N THR A 26 4.88 -8.50 7.19
CA THR A 26 5.01 -9.08 8.52
C THR A 26 4.75 -8.05 9.61
N ILE A 27 5.20 -6.80 9.44
CA ILE A 27 4.95 -5.72 10.40
C ILE A 27 3.45 -5.47 10.54
N PHE A 28 2.73 -5.37 9.41
CA PHE A 28 1.28 -5.15 9.46
C PHE A 28 0.55 -6.33 10.06
N GLN A 29 0.99 -7.57 9.79
CA GLN A 29 0.40 -8.77 10.38
C GLN A 29 0.54 -8.75 11.91
N ALA A 30 1.67 -8.25 12.43
CA ALA A 30 1.87 -8.13 13.87
C ALA A 30 0.88 -7.17 14.53
N TYR A 31 0.30 -6.23 13.75
CA TYR A 31 -0.72 -5.31 14.24
C TYR A 31 -2.16 -5.80 13.96
N GLY A 32 -2.32 -7.04 13.54
CA GLY A 32 -3.64 -7.65 13.37
C GLY A 32 -4.26 -7.49 11.99
N TYR A 33 -3.48 -7.18 10.98
CA TYR A 33 -3.96 -7.06 9.60
C TYR A 33 -3.66 -8.31 8.80
N ASP A 34 -4.64 -8.75 8.03
CA ASP A 34 -4.44 -9.76 6.98
C ASP A 34 -4.06 -9.00 5.72
N VAL A 35 -2.78 -9.01 5.37
CA VAL A 35 -2.20 -8.15 4.35
C VAL A 35 -2.00 -8.91 3.06
N THR A 36 -2.48 -8.33 1.96
CA THR A 36 -2.25 -8.85 0.60
C THR A 36 -1.37 -7.86 -0.16
N PRO A 37 -0.14 -8.21 -0.52
CA PRO A 37 0.69 -7.38 -1.38
C PRO A 37 0.11 -7.30 -2.79
N GLN A 38 0.11 -6.11 -3.37
CA GLN A 38 -0.38 -5.88 -4.72
C GLN A 38 0.54 -4.89 -5.43
N ARG A 39 1.03 -5.28 -6.60
CA ARG A 39 1.83 -4.37 -7.43
C ARG A 39 0.89 -3.37 -8.10
N ILE A 40 1.35 -2.11 -8.19
CA ILE A 40 0.54 -1.10 -8.86
C ILE A 40 0.47 -1.37 -10.38
N ASP A 41 -0.71 -1.19 -10.93
CA ASP A 41 -0.96 -1.23 -12.37
C ASP A 41 -1.70 0.05 -12.71
N PHE A 42 -1.03 0.96 -13.42
CA PHE A 42 -1.61 2.26 -13.76
C PHE A 42 -2.71 2.18 -14.83
N THR A 43 -2.97 0.98 -15.36
CA THR A 43 -4.06 0.76 -16.31
C THR A 43 -5.32 0.21 -15.64
N ALA A 44 -5.27 -0.08 -14.35
CA ALA A 44 -6.37 -0.67 -13.59
C ALA A 44 -6.61 0.12 -12.30
N ASN A 45 -7.81 -0.03 -11.74
CA ASN A 45 -8.12 0.57 -10.44
C ASN A 45 -7.71 -0.40 -9.34
N PRO A 46 -6.80 0.00 -8.41
CA PRO A 46 -6.33 -0.91 -7.36
C PRO A 46 -7.42 -1.31 -6.37
N PHE A 47 -8.55 -0.59 -6.36
CA PHE A 47 -9.69 -0.94 -5.51
C PHE A 47 -10.64 -1.94 -6.18
N ASP A 48 -10.41 -2.33 -7.42
CA ASP A 48 -11.20 -3.39 -8.06
C ASP A 48 -10.99 -4.71 -7.31
N GLY A 49 -12.08 -5.26 -6.76
CA GLY A 49 -12.01 -6.45 -5.91
C GLY A 49 -11.60 -6.17 -4.47
N ASN A 50 -11.30 -4.93 -4.13
CA ASN A 50 -10.82 -4.53 -2.80
C ASN A 50 -11.71 -3.46 -2.15
N GLU A 51 -13.01 -3.45 -2.50
CA GLU A 51 -13.93 -2.39 -2.06
C GLU A 51 -14.30 -2.49 -0.58
N THR A 52 -14.06 -3.62 0.05
CA THR A 52 -14.44 -3.87 1.45
C THR A 52 -13.26 -3.99 2.41
N ILE A 53 -12.05 -3.66 1.96
CA ILE A 53 -10.88 -3.72 2.83
C ILE A 53 -10.94 -2.63 3.90
N ASP A 54 -10.22 -2.86 5.00
CA ASP A 54 -10.17 -1.91 6.12
C ASP A 54 -9.11 -0.84 5.95
N LEU A 55 -8.06 -1.14 5.17
CA LEU A 55 -6.92 -0.23 5.00
C LEU A 55 -6.24 -0.47 3.66
N MET A 56 -5.94 0.60 2.95
CA MET A 56 -5.05 0.56 1.77
C MET A 56 -3.73 1.20 2.15
N VAL A 57 -2.66 0.42 2.14
CA VAL A 57 -1.31 0.94 2.41
C VAL A 57 -0.62 1.16 1.06
N VAL A 58 -0.17 2.38 0.82
CA VAL A 58 0.46 2.75 -0.45
C VAL A 58 1.94 3.03 -0.19
N ALA A 59 2.79 2.28 -0.87
CA ALA A 59 4.23 2.46 -0.78
C ALA A 59 4.77 2.97 -2.11
N GLY A 60 5.36 4.16 -2.11
CA GLY A 60 5.90 4.78 -3.30
C GLY A 60 6.01 6.28 -3.17
N GLY A 61 6.19 6.95 -4.30
CA GLY A 61 6.24 8.41 -4.37
C GLY A 61 4.87 9.03 -4.55
N ASP A 62 4.87 10.35 -4.76
CA ASP A 62 3.64 11.14 -4.87
C ASP A 62 2.73 10.66 -5.98
N GLY A 63 3.29 10.23 -7.11
CA GLY A 63 2.50 9.73 -8.23
C GLY A 63 1.71 8.48 -7.89
N THR A 64 2.30 7.58 -7.12
CA THR A 64 1.63 6.36 -6.67
C THR A 64 0.50 6.69 -5.68
N VAL A 65 0.77 7.59 -4.74
CA VAL A 65 -0.22 8.02 -3.75
C VAL A 65 -1.40 8.71 -4.44
N ASN A 66 -1.12 9.65 -5.34
CA ASN A 66 -2.17 10.35 -6.09
C ASN A 66 -3.02 9.41 -6.91
N TYR A 67 -2.40 8.41 -7.53
CA TYR A 67 -3.12 7.40 -8.30
C TYR A 67 -4.10 6.65 -7.42
N ALA A 68 -3.67 6.21 -6.24
CA ALA A 68 -4.53 5.47 -5.31
C ALA A 68 -5.69 6.34 -4.80
N VAL A 69 -5.40 7.59 -4.43
CA VAL A 69 -6.44 8.51 -3.94
C VAL A 69 -7.50 8.77 -5.01
N ASN A 70 -7.07 9.03 -6.25
CA ASN A 70 -7.99 9.28 -7.35
C ASN A 70 -8.79 8.04 -7.70
N ALA A 71 -8.18 6.87 -7.65
CA ALA A 71 -8.87 5.60 -7.90
C ALA A 71 -9.97 5.35 -6.86
N MET A 72 -9.70 5.68 -5.59
CA MET A 72 -10.69 5.58 -4.52
C MET A 72 -11.86 6.51 -4.78
N LYS A 73 -11.59 7.75 -5.17
CA LYS A 73 -12.62 8.75 -5.45
C LYS A 73 -13.51 8.34 -6.62
N ARG A 74 -12.94 7.75 -7.66
CA ARG A 74 -13.71 7.29 -8.82
C ARG A 74 -14.74 6.24 -8.45
N LYS A 75 -14.46 5.43 -7.43
CA LYS A 75 -15.38 4.39 -6.95
C LYS A 75 -16.31 4.88 -5.85
N GLY A 76 -16.16 6.13 -5.39
CA GLY A 76 -16.95 6.64 -4.29
C GLY A 76 -16.70 5.94 -2.97
N LEU A 77 -15.51 5.42 -2.77
CA LEU A 77 -15.12 4.71 -1.55
C LEU A 77 -14.51 5.67 -0.53
N ASP A 78 -14.58 5.28 0.74
CA ASP A 78 -13.97 6.01 1.84
C ASP A 78 -13.18 5.03 2.71
N ILE A 79 -12.06 4.57 2.17
CA ILE A 79 -11.19 3.61 2.83
C ILE A 79 -9.94 4.36 3.30
N PRO A 80 -9.52 4.20 4.57
CA PRO A 80 -8.30 4.83 5.05
C PRO A 80 -7.09 4.44 4.20
N ILE A 81 -6.25 5.42 3.87
CA ILE A 81 -5.03 5.21 3.11
C ILE A 81 -3.85 5.56 3.99
N GLY A 82 -3.00 4.57 4.25
CA GLY A 82 -1.71 4.78 4.89
C GLY A 82 -0.63 4.92 3.82
N VAL A 83 0.39 5.71 4.09
CA VAL A 83 1.47 5.96 3.13
C VAL A 83 2.80 5.55 3.70
N ILE A 84 3.56 4.78 2.93
CA ILE A 84 4.96 4.48 3.21
C ILE A 84 5.78 5.17 2.12
N PRO A 85 6.47 6.28 2.44
CA PRO A 85 7.31 6.95 1.45
C PRO A 85 8.42 6.02 0.93
N ALA A 86 8.78 6.19 -0.34
CA ALA A 86 9.75 5.30 -0.99
C ALA A 86 11.09 5.22 -0.24
N GLY A 87 11.53 6.32 0.39
CA GLY A 87 12.79 6.37 1.12
C GLY A 87 12.80 5.61 2.44
N THR A 88 11.63 5.26 3.01
CA THR A 88 11.56 4.59 4.32
C THR A 88 11.72 3.08 4.23
N ALA A 89 11.78 2.51 3.03
CA ALA A 89 11.91 1.06 2.87
C ALA A 89 13.20 0.51 3.48
N ASN A 90 14.20 1.35 3.72
CA ASN A 90 15.45 0.95 4.37
C ASN A 90 15.39 1.01 5.89
N ASP A 91 14.44 1.72 6.45
CA ASP A 91 14.31 1.88 7.90
C ASP A 91 12.87 1.58 8.29
N LEU A 92 12.61 0.31 8.56
CA LEU A 92 11.27 -0.17 8.87
C LEU A 92 10.77 0.35 10.22
N SER A 93 11.66 0.90 11.07
CA SER A 93 11.24 1.49 12.33
C SER A 93 10.43 2.78 12.14
N LEU A 94 10.45 3.37 10.96
CA LEU A 94 9.67 4.56 10.64
C LEU A 94 8.23 4.25 10.23
N ILE A 95 7.85 2.97 10.14
CA ILE A 95 6.49 2.59 9.80
C ILE A 95 5.63 2.66 11.05
N HIS A 96 4.59 3.49 11.00
CA HIS A 96 3.61 3.65 12.08
C HIS A 96 2.22 3.24 11.60
N ILE A 97 1.53 2.50 12.43
CA ILE A 97 0.18 2.03 12.11
C ILE A 97 -0.82 2.57 13.13
#